data_1c2b6a4d67c76b4ebc5744fd0b6cc11b
#
_entry.id   1c2b6a4d67c76b4ebc5744fd0b6cc11b
#
_cell.length_a   1.000
_cell.length_b   1.000
_cell.length_c   1.000
_cell.angle_alpha   90.00
_cell.angle_beta   90.00
_cell.angle_gamma   90.00
#
_symmetry.space_group_name_H-M   'P 1'
#
loop_
_entity.id
_entity.type
_entity.pdbx_description
1 polymer ?
#
loop_
_entity_poly.entity_id
_entity_poly.type
_entity_poly.pdbx_seq_one_letter_code
_entity_poly.pdbx_strand_id
1 'polypeptide(L)'
;MTPYIHPTALIEDGVQIGEGTSIWDGVHIRRNTRIGHHSIVGEKTHISYDVRIGNLVKINAFVYICTAVSVEDGVMISAGCIFTNDRYPRAADPELRSLRSSEPDDHTLPTVVREGATLGAGCIVGCGLSIGRFAMVGMGSLITHSIGDFHLVMGSPARLVGYVCRCGQAFARNATGSLPEEITHVCSVCRRQYSVQGGTVSESRVAIA
;
A
#
# COMPACT_ATOMS: atom_id res chain seq x y z
N MET A 1 -6.10 7.02 24.16
CA MET A 1 -5.63 8.42 23.80
C MET A 1 -6.47 8.92 22.64
N THR A 2 -7.04 10.12 22.73
CA THR A 2 -7.76 10.73 21.61
C THR A 2 -6.84 10.89 20.40
N PRO A 3 -7.35 10.79 19.15
CA PRO A 3 -6.53 11.07 17.98
C PRO A 3 -6.08 12.53 17.95
N TYR A 4 -4.87 12.78 17.43
CA TYR A 4 -4.40 14.13 17.13
C TYR A 4 -4.82 14.51 15.72
N ILE A 5 -5.50 15.65 15.57
CA ILE A 5 -5.90 16.19 14.26
C ILE A 5 -5.38 17.62 14.18
N HIS A 6 -4.50 17.86 13.19
CA HIS A 6 -3.95 19.19 12.97
C HIS A 6 -5.08 20.17 12.58
N PRO A 7 -5.08 21.43 13.07
CA PRO A 7 -6.16 22.39 12.81
C PRO A 7 -6.45 22.70 11.35
N THR A 8 -5.49 22.48 10.45
CA THR A 8 -5.66 22.69 9.00
C THR A 8 -6.06 21.44 8.23
N ALA A 9 -6.22 20.29 8.92
CA ALA A 9 -6.74 19.09 8.28
C ALA A 9 -8.25 19.24 8.02
N LEU A 10 -8.69 18.82 6.84
CA LEU A 10 -10.09 18.78 6.45
C LEU A 10 -10.62 17.36 6.62
N ILE A 11 -11.52 17.17 7.57
CA ILE A 11 -12.16 15.89 7.87
C ILE A 11 -13.63 16.01 7.52
N GLU A 12 -14.08 15.23 6.52
CA GLU A 12 -15.48 15.23 6.08
C GLU A 12 -16.37 14.37 7.01
N ASP A 13 -17.67 14.43 6.81
CA ASP A 13 -18.68 13.74 7.62
C ASP A 13 -18.52 12.21 7.58
N GLY A 14 -18.83 11.54 8.70
CA GLY A 14 -18.81 10.09 8.82
C GLY A 14 -17.40 9.47 8.89
N VAL A 15 -16.31 10.27 8.88
CA VAL A 15 -14.95 9.80 9.07
C VAL A 15 -14.76 9.30 10.49
N GLN A 16 -14.12 8.13 10.64
CA GLN A 16 -13.78 7.52 11.92
C GLN A 16 -12.25 7.40 12.03
N ILE A 17 -11.68 7.91 13.11
CA ILE A 17 -10.24 7.90 13.37
C ILE A 17 -10.00 7.24 14.73
N GLY A 18 -9.21 6.17 14.74
CA GLY A 18 -8.90 5.38 15.93
C GLY A 18 -7.97 6.11 16.91
N GLU A 19 -7.95 5.64 18.15
CA GLU A 19 -7.12 6.17 19.22
C GLU A 19 -5.63 6.21 18.86
N GLY A 20 -4.93 7.25 19.32
CA GLY A 20 -3.49 7.41 19.13
C GLY A 20 -3.06 7.67 17.68
N THR A 21 -4.01 7.82 16.76
CA THR A 21 -3.72 8.18 15.36
C THR A 21 -3.46 9.67 15.23
N SER A 22 -2.50 10.05 14.38
CA SER A 22 -2.11 11.44 14.14
C SER A 22 -2.39 11.82 12.68
N ILE A 23 -3.13 12.91 12.48
CA ILE A 23 -3.43 13.52 11.18
C ILE A 23 -2.72 14.85 11.10
N TRP A 24 -1.83 15.01 10.13
CA TRP A 24 -0.99 16.19 9.99
C TRP A 24 -1.61 17.30 9.13
N ASP A 25 -0.87 18.38 8.93
CA ASP A 25 -1.37 19.61 8.30
C ASP A 25 -1.78 19.41 6.85
N GLY A 26 -2.90 20.07 6.47
CA GLY A 26 -3.43 20.05 5.12
C GLY A 26 -3.83 18.67 4.59
N VAL A 27 -3.98 17.68 5.45
CA VAL A 27 -4.56 16.39 5.10
C VAL A 27 -6.05 16.58 4.79
N HIS A 28 -6.54 15.95 3.72
CA HIS A 28 -7.96 15.89 3.41
C HIS A 28 -8.45 14.45 3.44
N ILE A 29 -9.35 14.13 4.38
CA ILE A 29 -9.99 12.81 4.49
C ILE A 29 -11.46 12.96 4.15
N ARG A 30 -11.88 12.29 3.10
CA ARG A 30 -13.24 12.38 2.61
C ARG A 30 -14.18 11.43 3.36
N ARG A 31 -15.50 11.70 3.16
CA ARG A 31 -16.61 11.08 3.89
C ARG A 31 -16.48 9.56 4.06
N ASN A 32 -17.00 9.05 5.19
CA ASN A 32 -17.13 7.63 5.54
C ASN A 32 -15.82 6.84 5.60
N THR A 33 -14.66 7.46 5.44
CA THR A 33 -13.36 6.81 5.56
C THR A 33 -13.11 6.38 7.01
N ARG A 34 -12.50 5.21 7.17
CA ARG A 34 -12.13 4.67 8.49
C ARG A 34 -10.64 4.46 8.59
N ILE A 35 -10.03 4.98 9.64
CA ILE A 35 -8.61 4.83 9.97
C ILE A 35 -8.52 4.19 11.35
N GLY A 36 -7.74 3.13 11.47
CA GLY A 36 -7.54 2.39 12.72
C GLY A 36 -6.69 3.15 13.74
N HIS A 37 -6.23 2.41 14.75
CA HIS A 37 -5.50 2.93 15.91
C HIS A 37 -4.02 3.12 15.61
N HIS A 38 -3.38 4.08 16.30
CA HIS A 38 -1.92 4.29 16.30
C HIS A 38 -1.33 4.46 14.90
N SER A 39 -2.08 5.04 13.98
CA SER A 39 -1.67 5.31 12.60
C SER A 39 -1.18 6.75 12.45
N ILE A 40 -0.46 7.04 11.38
CA ILE A 40 0.03 8.38 11.04
C ILE A 40 -0.37 8.69 9.60
N VAL A 41 -0.99 9.86 9.38
CA VAL A 41 -1.25 10.40 8.05
C VAL A 41 -0.49 11.70 7.91
N GLY A 42 0.55 11.68 7.07
CA GLY A 42 1.46 12.79 6.81
C GLY A 42 0.81 13.91 6.00
N GLU A 43 1.45 15.07 6.06
CA GLU A 43 0.97 16.34 5.53
C GLU A 43 0.56 16.28 4.05
N LYS A 44 -0.45 17.07 3.67
CA LYS A 44 -0.94 17.22 2.28
C LYS A 44 -1.43 15.92 1.62
N THR A 45 -1.64 14.86 2.40
CA THR A 45 -2.20 13.60 1.91
C THR A 45 -3.70 13.75 1.65
N HIS A 46 -4.16 13.19 0.53
CA HIS A 46 -5.57 13.10 0.19
C HIS A 46 -6.05 11.66 0.27
N ILE A 47 -7.07 11.41 1.09
CA ILE A 47 -7.73 10.11 1.21
C ILE A 47 -9.18 10.28 0.75
N SER A 48 -9.56 9.58 -0.30
CA SER A 48 -10.90 9.65 -0.88
C SER A 48 -11.94 9.02 0.04
N TYR A 49 -13.19 9.08 -0.36
CA TYR A 49 -14.33 8.56 0.40
C TYR A 49 -14.34 7.01 0.44
N ASP A 50 -14.97 6.46 1.50
CA ASP A 50 -15.19 5.03 1.70
C ASP A 50 -13.90 4.18 1.77
N VAL A 51 -12.74 4.80 2.01
CA VAL A 51 -11.44 4.12 2.17
C VAL A 51 -11.35 3.48 3.56
N ARG A 52 -10.70 2.33 3.64
CA ARG A 52 -10.41 1.64 4.90
C ARG A 52 -8.92 1.52 5.12
N ILE A 53 -8.45 2.00 6.27
CA ILE A 53 -7.05 1.96 6.69
C ILE A 53 -7.01 1.30 8.06
N GLY A 54 -6.17 0.29 8.19
CA GLY A 54 -5.97 -0.50 9.40
C GLY A 54 -5.22 0.24 10.50
N ASN A 55 -4.73 -0.53 11.46
CA ASN A 55 -3.98 -0.07 12.62
C ASN A 55 -2.48 0.01 12.32
N LEU A 56 -1.74 0.84 13.06
CA LEU A 56 -0.28 0.94 12.94
C LEU A 56 0.19 1.27 11.51
N VAL A 57 -0.65 1.91 10.71
CA VAL A 57 -0.34 2.30 9.33
C VAL A 57 0.40 3.63 9.34
N LYS A 58 1.47 3.72 8.56
CA LYS A 58 2.21 4.97 8.36
C LYS A 58 2.10 5.43 6.92
N ILE A 59 1.41 6.53 6.70
CA ILE A 59 1.29 7.22 5.42
C ILE A 59 2.12 8.49 5.52
N ASN A 60 3.12 8.63 4.66
CA ASN A 60 3.93 9.84 4.60
C ASN A 60 3.23 10.95 3.80
N ALA A 61 3.92 12.08 3.60
CA ALA A 61 3.38 13.26 2.95
C ALA A 61 3.00 13.05 1.47
N PHE A 62 2.04 13.85 0.97
CA PHE A 62 1.67 13.94 -0.45
C PHE A 62 1.21 12.63 -1.08
N VAL A 63 0.59 11.75 -0.30
CA VAL A 63 0.01 10.51 -0.82
C VAL A 63 -1.41 10.77 -1.31
N TYR A 64 -1.76 10.18 -2.46
CA TYR A 64 -3.13 10.16 -2.97
C TYR A 64 -3.71 8.75 -2.90
N ILE A 65 -4.76 8.56 -2.11
CA ILE A 65 -5.49 7.28 -1.99
C ILE A 65 -6.91 7.51 -2.52
N CYS A 66 -7.24 6.88 -3.65
CA CYS A 66 -8.57 6.96 -4.25
C CYS A 66 -9.56 6.00 -3.57
N THR A 67 -10.84 6.17 -3.86
CA THR A 67 -11.89 5.23 -3.42
C THR A 67 -11.64 3.81 -3.94
N ALA A 68 -12.24 2.81 -3.32
CA ALA A 68 -12.03 1.38 -3.57
C ALA A 68 -10.62 0.86 -3.18
N VAL A 69 -9.81 1.64 -2.48
CA VAL A 69 -8.54 1.18 -1.87
C VAL A 69 -8.78 0.78 -0.42
N SER A 70 -8.21 -0.36 -0.03
CA SER A 70 -8.12 -0.76 1.38
C SER A 70 -6.66 -1.04 1.75
N VAL A 71 -6.30 -0.64 2.97
CA VAL A 71 -4.96 -0.77 3.52
C VAL A 71 -5.07 -1.53 4.84
N GLU A 72 -4.40 -2.67 4.95
CA GLU A 72 -4.40 -3.49 6.15
C GLU A 72 -3.39 -2.96 7.20
N ASP A 73 -3.28 -3.65 8.34
CA ASP A 73 -2.47 -3.24 9.48
C ASP A 73 -0.96 -3.18 9.17
N GLY A 74 -0.25 -2.26 9.81
CA GLY A 74 1.21 -2.17 9.77
C GLY A 74 1.80 -1.77 8.42
N VAL A 75 1.01 -1.32 7.47
CA VAL A 75 1.46 -0.90 6.14
C VAL A 75 2.22 0.42 6.20
N MET A 76 3.30 0.52 5.42
CA MET A 76 4.04 1.75 5.18
C MET A 76 3.78 2.25 3.76
N ILE A 77 3.29 3.47 3.61
CA ILE A 77 3.14 4.17 2.32
C ILE A 77 4.03 5.40 2.36
N SER A 78 5.11 5.37 1.58
CA SER A 78 6.07 6.47 1.55
C SER A 78 5.55 7.67 0.75
N ALA A 79 6.25 8.80 0.86
CA ALA A 79 5.82 10.08 0.29
C ALA A 79 5.59 10.02 -1.22
N GLY A 80 4.57 10.73 -1.69
CA GLY A 80 4.26 10.89 -3.10
C GLY A 80 3.70 9.64 -3.80
N CYS A 81 3.26 8.62 -3.06
CA CYS A 81 2.59 7.47 -3.66
C CYS A 81 1.20 7.85 -4.17
N ILE A 82 0.83 7.31 -5.34
CA ILE A 82 -0.44 7.58 -6.01
C ILE A 82 -1.15 6.26 -6.32
N PHE A 83 -2.41 6.15 -5.92
CA PHE A 83 -3.29 5.04 -6.29
C PHE A 83 -4.28 5.47 -7.36
N THR A 84 -4.58 4.55 -8.28
CA THR A 84 -5.63 4.72 -9.30
C THR A 84 -6.72 3.68 -9.11
N ASN A 85 -7.94 3.94 -9.57
CA ASN A 85 -9.08 3.04 -9.38
C ASN A 85 -9.92 2.79 -10.65
N ASP A 86 -9.77 3.61 -11.68
CA ASP A 86 -10.51 3.45 -12.94
C ASP A 86 -9.65 2.71 -13.98
N ARG A 87 -10.20 1.60 -14.51
CA ARG A 87 -9.54 0.79 -15.54
C ARG A 87 -9.57 1.44 -16.92
N TYR A 88 -10.62 2.22 -17.22
CA TYR A 88 -10.82 2.85 -18.52
C TYR A 88 -11.18 4.33 -18.36
N PRO A 89 -10.25 5.16 -17.86
CA PRO A 89 -10.54 6.55 -17.52
C PRO A 89 -10.87 7.37 -18.76
N ARG A 90 -12.00 8.08 -18.73
CA ARG A 90 -12.39 9.07 -19.70
C ARG A 90 -13.12 10.20 -18.99
N ALA A 91 -12.86 11.43 -19.41
CA ALA A 91 -13.52 12.59 -18.84
C ALA A 91 -14.97 12.73 -19.31
N ALA A 92 -15.25 12.33 -20.54
CA ALA A 92 -16.55 12.52 -21.17
C ALA A 92 -17.07 11.25 -21.85
N ASP A 93 -18.32 11.30 -22.31
CA ASP A 93 -18.90 10.33 -23.21
C ASP A 93 -18.15 10.31 -24.57
N PRO A 94 -18.31 9.25 -25.40
CA PRO A 94 -17.58 9.13 -26.66
C PRO A 94 -17.84 10.28 -27.64
N GLU A 95 -19.00 10.93 -27.56
CA GLU A 95 -19.42 12.03 -28.41
C GLU A 95 -19.04 13.40 -27.84
N LEU A 96 -18.35 13.47 -26.69
CA LEU A 96 -17.92 14.70 -26.01
C LEU A 96 -19.05 15.67 -25.67
N ARG A 97 -20.24 15.15 -25.35
CA ARG A 97 -21.43 15.95 -25.04
C ARG A 97 -21.67 16.14 -23.56
N SER A 98 -21.20 15.18 -22.73
CA SER A 98 -21.36 15.22 -21.29
C SER A 98 -20.17 14.63 -20.55
N LEU A 99 -19.92 15.12 -19.33
CA LEU A 99 -18.97 14.48 -18.42
C LEU A 99 -19.46 13.11 -17.97
N ARG A 100 -18.57 12.14 -17.89
CA ARG A 100 -18.88 10.89 -17.20
C ARG A 100 -19.07 11.15 -15.70
N SER A 101 -19.89 10.32 -15.07
CA SER A 101 -20.05 10.32 -13.62
C SER A 101 -18.70 10.10 -12.93
N SER A 102 -18.48 10.79 -11.81
CA SER A 102 -17.35 10.53 -10.91
C SER A 102 -17.67 9.50 -9.83
N GLU A 103 -18.90 8.96 -9.82
CA GLU A 103 -19.28 7.89 -8.89
C GLU A 103 -18.71 6.56 -9.36
N PRO A 104 -18.36 5.66 -8.41
CA PRO A 104 -17.87 4.33 -8.74
C PRO A 104 -18.81 3.56 -9.66
N ASP A 105 -18.25 2.83 -10.60
CA ASP A 105 -18.95 1.94 -11.52
C ASP A 105 -18.23 0.58 -11.63
N ASP A 106 -18.64 -0.29 -12.54
CA ASP A 106 -18.07 -1.63 -12.77
C ASP A 106 -16.59 -1.59 -13.20
N HIS A 107 -16.07 -0.43 -13.58
CA HIS A 107 -14.66 -0.22 -13.95
C HIS A 107 -13.83 0.34 -12.79
N THR A 108 -14.46 0.68 -11.68
CA THR A 108 -13.81 1.08 -10.44
C THR A 108 -13.34 -0.15 -9.68
N LEU A 109 -12.09 -0.55 -9.90
CA LEU A 109 -11.55 -1.82 -9.42
C LEU A 109 -10.89 -1.67 -8.05
N PRO A 110 -11.24 -2.55 -7.08
CA PRO A 110 -10.68 -2.48 -5.73
C PRO A 110 -9.21 -2.87 -5.71
N THR A 111 -8.40 -2.12 -4.94
CA THR A 111 -7.00 -2.43 -4.65
C THR A 111 -6.81 -2.66 -3.16
N VAL A 112 -6.07 -3.72 -2.81
CA VAL A 112 -5.77 -4.07 -1.41
C VAL A 112 -4.27 -4.02 -1.17
N VAL A 113 -3.85 -3.26 -0.15
CA VAL A 113 -2.49 -3.30 0.39
C VAL A 113 -2.52 -4.10 1.68
N ARG A 114 -1.90 -5.28 1.65
CA ARG A 114 -2.00 -6.25 2.74
C ARG A 114 -1.02 -5.96 3.88
N GLU A 115 -1.28 -6.60 5.01
CA GLU A 115 -0.55 -6.46 6.27
C GLU A 115 0.97 -6.31 6.09
N GLY A 116 1.54 -5.28 6.71
CA GLY A 116 2.98 -5.06 6.78
C GLY A 116 3.68 -4.72 5.47
N ALA A 117 2.95 -4.55 4.37
CA ALA A 117 3.54 -4.16 3.08
C ALA A 117 4.16 -2.76 3.14
N THR A 118 5.18 -2.53 2.33
CA THR A 118 5.86 -1.23 2.21
C THR A 118 5.88 -0.77 0.76
N LEU A 119 5.34 0.42 0.50
CA LEU A 119 5.46 1.10 -0.79
C LEU A 119 6.51 2.21 -0.67
N GLY A 120 7.56 2.12 -1.50
CA GLY A 120 8.62 3.13 -1.60
C GLY A 120 8.10 4.46 -2.13
N ALA A 121 8.84 5.54 -1.87
CA ALA A 121 8.45 6.90 -2.29
C ALA A 121 8.21 7.00 -3.81
N GLY A 122 7.18 7.75 -4.20
CA GLY A 122 6.84 8.01 -5.59
C GLY A 122 6.30 6.81 -6.37
N CYS A 123 5.84 5.76 -5.71
CA CYS A 123 5.20 4.62 -6.38
C CYS A 123 3.85 5.00 -6.97
N ILE A 124 3.54 4.44 -8.15
CA ILE A 124 2.22 4.52 -8.78
C ILE A 124 1.59 3.12 -8.78
N VAL A 125 0.39 3.01 -8.22
CA VAL A 125 -0.34 1.75 -8.08
C VAL A 125 -1.54 1.74 -9.01
N GLY A 126 -1.56 0.79 -9.95
CA GLY A 126 -2.70 0.53 -10.82
C GLY A 126 -3.92 0.03 -10.05
N CYS A 127 -5.08 0.03 -10.69
CA CYS A 127 -6.33 -0.43 -10.12
C CYS A 127 -6.48 -1.96 -10.14
N GLY A 128 -7.29 -2.51 -9.26
CA GLY A 128 -7.63 -3.94 -9.24
C GLY A 128 -6.49 -4.85 -8.78
N LEU A 129 -5.59 -4.37 -7.94
CA LEU A 129 -4.37 -5.07 -7.55
C LEU A 129 -4.38 -5.48 -6.08
N SER A 130 -3.63 -6.55 -5.78
CA SER A 130 -3.29 -6.93 -4.41
C SER A 130 -1.78 -6.81 -4.21
N ILE A 131 -1.38 -6.01 -3.22
CA ILE A 131 0.01 -5.95 -2.75
C ILE A 131 0.12 -6.89 -1.56
N GLY A 132 0.90 -7.94 -1.71
CA GLY A 132 0.99 -9.05 -0.75
C GLY A 132 1.52 -8.64 0.61
N ARG A 133 1.29 -9.50 1.60
CA ARG A 133 1.74 -9.29 2.98
C ARG A 133 3.25 -9.15 3.05
N PHE A 134 3.71 -8.15 3.80
CA PHE A 134 5.14 -7.85 3.96
C PHE A 134 5.90 -7.67 2.63
N ALA A 135 5.20 -7.49 1.50
CA ALA A 135 5.83 -7.14 0.25
C ALA A 135 6.51 -5.78 0.34
N MET A 136 7.60 -5.61 -0.39
CA MET A 136 8.32 -4.34 -0.46
C MET A 136 8.42 -3.88 -1.91
N VAL A 137 7.98 -2.66 -2.14
CA VAL A 137 8.04 -1.99 -3.44
C VAL A 137 9.14 -0.94 -3.41
N GLY A 138 10.10 -1.03 -4.31
CA GLY A 138 11.16 -0.04 -4.45
C GLY A 138 10.62 1.32 -4.87
N MET A 139 11.30 2.40 -4.45
CA MET A 139 10.92 3.77 -4.78
C MET A 139 10.78 3.99 -6.30
N GLY A 140 9.84 4.85 -6.73
CA GLY A 140 9.60 5.20 -8.12
C GLY A 140 9.02 4.07 -8.98
N SER A 141 8.54 2.99 -8.39
CA SER A 141 8.01 1.85 -9.14
C SER A 141 6.60 2.09 -9.68
N LEU A 142 6.33 1.56 -10.89
CA LEU A 142 4.99 1.50 -11.48
C LEU A 142 4.44 0.08 -11.32
N ILE A 143 3.42 -0.08 -10.47
CA ILE A 143 2.82 -1.38 -10.16
C ILE A 143 1.62 -1.61 -11.07
N THR A 144 1.73 -2.57 -11.99
CA THR A 144 0.72 -2.93 -12.99
C THR A 144 0.16 -4.34 -12.82
N HIS A 145 0.68 -5.11 -11.87
CA HIS A 145 0.26 -6.47 -11.54
C HIS A 145 0.30 -6.68 -10.04
N SER A 146 -0.52 -7.60 -9.54
CA SER A 146 -0.50 -7.98 -8.13
C SER A 146 0.86 -8.53 -7.72
N ILE A 147 1.22 -8.29 -6.47
CA ILE A 147 2.51 -8.64 -5.88
C ILE A 147 2.27 -9.73 -4.83
N GLY A 148 3.08 -10.77 -4.83
CA GLY A 148 3.01 -11.86 -3.86
C GLY A 148 3.51 -11.47 -2.47
N ASP A 149 3.17 -12.28 -1.47
CA ASP A 149 3.64 -12.09 -0.09
C ASP A 149 5.16 -12.15 -0.03
N PHE A 150 5.77 -11.24 0.74
CA PHE A 150 7.23 -11.13 0.93
C PHE A 150 8.05 -10.84 -0.35
N HIS A 151 7.41 -10.49 -1.45
CA HIS A 151 8.12 -10.14 -2.68
C HIS A 151 8.77 -8.77 -2.56
N LEU A 152 10.01 -8.67 -3.08
CA LEU A 152 10.67 -7.40 -3.36
C LEU A 152 10.53 -7.11 -4.85
N VAL A 153 9.82 -6.05 -5.18
CA VAL A 153 9.63 -5.62 -6.58
C VAL A 153 10.17 -4.21 -6.80
N MET A 154 10.69 -3.95 -8.00
CA MET A 154 11.24 -2.64 -8.37
C MET A 154 11.04 -2.36 -9.86
N GLY A 155 11.06 -1.09 -10.24
CA GLY A 155 11.12 -0.61 -11.62
C GLY A 155 9.79 -0.15 -12.22
N SER A 156 9.84 0.28 -13.48
CA SER A 156 8.69 0.78 -14.24
C SER A 156 8.64 0.08 -15.62
N PRO A 157 7.78 -0.91 -15.79
CA PRO A 157 6.90 -1.53 -14.79
C PRO A 157 7.67 -2.35 -13.73
N ALA A 158 7.11 -2.47 -12.52
CA ALA A 158 7.72 -3.21 -11.41
C ALA A 158 7.88 -4.71 -11.73
N ARG A 159 9.03 -5.27 -11.35
CA ARG A 159 9.36 -6.69 -11.53
C ARG A 159 9.91 -7.27 -10.24
N LEU A 160 9.70 -8.56 -10.04
CA LEU A 160 10.26 -9.31 -8.90
C LEU A 160 11.80 -9.31 -9.02
N VAL A 161 12.47 -8.81 -7.97
CA VAL A 161 13.94 -8.74 -7.89
C VAL A 161 14.51 -9.43 -6.66
N GLY A 162 13.66 -10.04 -5.84
CA GLY A 162 14.07 -10.74 -4.62
C GLY A 162 12.90 -10.92 -3.65
N TYR A 163 13.25 -11.23 -2.43
CA TYR A 163 12.31 -11.42 -1.34
C TYR A 163 12.75 -10.62 -0.12
N VAL A 164 11.82 -10.35 0.79
CA VAL A 164 12.06 -9.58 2.01
C VAL A 164 11.59 -10.34 3.24
N CYS A 165 12.37 -10.25 4.29
CA CYS A 165 11.97 -10.67 5.62
C CYS A 165 10.92 -9.70 6.19
N ARG A 166 10.10 -10.16 7.10
CA ARG A 166 9.13 -9.34 7.87
C ARG A 166 9.77 -8.12 8.55
N CYS A 167 11.05 -8.17 8.90
CA CYS A 167 11.80 -7.04 9.46
C CYS A 167 12.34 -6.05 8.40
N GLY A 168 12.05 -6.27 7.10
CA GLY A 168 12.48 -5.40 6.01
C GLY A 168 13.82 -5.76 5.37
N GLN A 169 14.57 -6.76 5.91
CA GLN A 169 15.81 -7.20 5.30
C GLN A 169 15.54 -7.99 4.02
N ALA A 170 16.14 -7.55 2.92
CA ALA A 170 16.03 -8.28 1.65
C ALA A 170 16.93 -9.52 1.65
N PHE A 171 16.46 -10.60 1.02
CA PHE A 171 17.23 -11.80 0.76
C PHE A 171 17.00 -12.31 -0.67
N ALA A 172 17.95 -13.14 -1.17
CA ALA A 172 17.92 -13.69 -2.54
C ALA A 172 17.72 -12.62 -3.62
N ARG A 173 18.30 -11.43 -3.41
CA ARG A 173 18.15 -10.30 -4.35
C ARG A 173 18.95 -10.55 -5.63
N ASN A 174 18.26 -10.48 -6.77
CA ASN A 174 18.86 -10.50 -8.10
C ASN A 174 18.12 -9.52 -9.03
N ALA A 175 18.74 -8.40 -9.35
CA ALA A 175 18.13 -7.36 -10.17
C ALA A 175 18.23 -7.63 -11.68
N THR A 176 19.04 -8.60 -12.11
CA THR A 176 19.39 -8.80 -13.53
C THR A 176 19.21 -10.22 -14.05
N GLY A 177 18.86 -11.17 -13.18
CA GLY A 177 18.70 -12.57 -13.52
C GLY A 177 17.48 -13.24 -12.91
N SER A 178 17.35 -14.54 -13.17
CA SER A 178 16.30 -15.34 -12.53
C SER A 178 16.65 -15.59 -11.06
N LEU A 179 15.63 -15.54 -10.21
CA LEU A 179 15.73 -16.01 -8.83
C LEU A 179 15.77 -17.54 -8.80
N PRO A 180 16.48 -18.17 -7.86
CA PRO A 180 16.41 -19.62 -7.67
C PRO A 180 14.98 -20.09 -7.41
N GLU A 181 14.60 -21.26 -7.91
CA GLU A 181 13.28 -21.85 -7.70
C GLU A 181 13.04 -22.27 -6.26
N GLU A 182 14.12 -22.68 -5.57
CA GLU A 182 14.09 -23.06 -4.16
C GLU A 182 15.12 -22.26 -3.37
N ILE A 183 14.67 -21.68 -2.25
CA ILE A 183 15.50 -20.91 -1.36
C ILE A 183 15.15 -21.29 0.08
N THR A 184 16.19 -21.52 0.90
CA THR A 184 16.06 -21.54 2.36
C THR A 184 16.87 -20.39 2.92
N HIS A 185 16.28 -19.58 3.78
CA HIS A 185 16.93 -18.40 4.35
C HIS A 185 16.60 -18.24 5.83
N VAL A 186 17.61 -17.89 6.62
CA VAL A 186 17.45 -17.47 8.01
C VAL A 186 17.88 -16.02 8.10
N CYS A 187 16.96 -15.14 8.49
CA CYS A 187 17.25 -13.72 8.63
C CYS A 187 18.29 -13.49 9.74
N SER A 188 19.40 -12.82 9.41
CA SER A 188 20.47 -12.52 10.37
C SER A 188 20.04 -11.54 11.48
N VAL A 189 19.00 -10.72 11.23
CA VAL A 189 18.52 -9.69 12.15
C VAL A 189 17.46 -10.23 13.12
N CYS A 190 16.38 -10.83 12.59
CA CYS A 190 15.24 -11.23 13.41
C CYS A 190 15.09 -12.76 13.58
N ARG A 191 16.01 -13.54 13.02
CA ARG A 191 16.11 -15.01 13.13
C ARG A 191 14.92 -15.79 12.57
N ARG A 192 13.99 -15.14 11.84
CA ARG A 192 12.91 -15.83 11.13
C ARG A 192 13.45 -16.65 9.99
N GLN A 193 12.83 -17.79 9.75
CA GLN A 193 13.18 -18.68 8.65
C GLN A 193 12.16 -18.55 7.52
N TYR A 194 12.65 -18.64 6.31
CA TYR A 194 11.85 -18.59 5.09
C TYR A 194 12.23 -19.74 4.17
N SER A 195 11.22 -20.31 3.51
CA SER A 195 11.41 -21.17 2.35
C SER A 195 10.66 -20.56 1.16
N VAL A 196 11.27 -20.61 0.00
CA VAL A 196 10.66 -20.19 -1.26
C VAL A 196 10.60 -21.38 -2.18
N GLN A 197 9.44 -21.63 -2.77
CA GLN A 197 9.23 -22.66 -3.77
C GLN A 197 8.35 -22.09 -4.90
N GLY A 198 8.85 -22.10 -6.13
CA GLY A 198 8.12 -21.56 -7.27
C GLY A 198 7.60 -20.12 -7.07
N GLY A 199 8.37 -19.26 -6.41
CA GLY A 199 7.98 -17.89 -6.10
C GLY A 199 7.05 -17.71 -4.87
N THR A 200 6.56 -18.81 -4.29
CA THR A 200 5.74 -18.74 -3.06
C THR A 200 6.63 -18.76 -1.83
N VAL A 201 6.45 -17.79 -0.94
CA VAL A 201 7.23 -17.67 0.29
C VAL A 201 6.44 -18.21 1.48
N SER A 202 7.07 -19.11 2.24
CA SER A 202 6.56 -19.61 3.52
C SER A 202 7.47 -19.13 4.65
N GLU A 203 6.87 -18.58 5.72
CA GLU A 203 7.57 -18.13 6.92
C GLU A 203 7.39 -19.14 8.04
N SER A 204 8.46 -19.49 8.73
CA SER A 204 8.41 -20.25 9.99
C SER A 204 9.12 -19.48 11.11
N ARG A 205 8.61 -19.60 12.33
CA ARG A 205 9.34 -19.12 13.51
C ARG A 205 10.31 -20.20 13.95
N VAL A 206 11.58 -19.83 14.19
CA VAL A 206 12.44 -20.67 15.01
C VAL A 206 11.84 -20.67 16.43
N ALA A 207 11.51 -21.83 16.96
CA ALA A 207 11.27 -21.95 18.37
C ALA A 207 12.53 -21.44 19.08
N ILE A 208 12.42 -20.34 19.83
CA ILE A 208 13.48 -19.89 20.71
C ILE A 208 13.50 -20.94 21.84
N ALA A 209 14.56 -21.76 21.86
CA ALA A 209 14.80 -22.71 22.94
C ALA A 209 15.20 -21.95 24.22
#